data_24b5cd5c839c9abdc85c5d4ea96301f5
#
_entry.id   24b5cd5c839c9abdc85c5d4ea96301f5
#
_cell.length_a   1.000
_cell.length_b   1.000
_cell.length_c   1.000
_cell.angle_alpha   90.00
_cell.angle_beta   90.00
_cell.angle_gamma   90.00
#
_symmetry.space_group_name_H-M   'P 1'
#
loop_
_entity.id
_entity.type
_entity.pdbx_description
1 polymer ?
#
loop_
_entity_poly.entity_id
_entity_poly.type
_entity_poly.pdbx_seq_one_letter_code
_entity_poly.pdbx_strand_id
1 'polypeptide(L)'
;MSEFIPLSVPNFGAREAELAGQAITSGWVSTSGGKVTEFEEALAAYVGMPRAVACNAGTSALHLAAMAAGITRGDEVIVPTLTFIAAVNPLTRYVGAEPIFIGCDDSLCIDPDAVEDFCANRCELRDGRLYNKATGAHIKALEVVHVFGNMADMPRLMAIAKRYGLIVIEDATEALGTRCTDGPFAGKFAGTIGDIGCYSFNGNKIITTGAGGMVVSNHADWAEHAKHLSTQAKTDLLQFLHDEVGYNYRMTNVQASLGLAQLERLEGFIAHKKALYDRYVSALDGVKGLRILPFREGECRSNHWFFSLYLKDSGLDRDTVIEKLQAQHIQTRPVWALIHEQADYPRNEAYGLDKALDYRKYIVNLPCSTNLSFEDCDRVIEAVLGL
;
A
#
# COMPACT_ATOMS: atom_id res chain seq x y z
N MET A 1 20.74 27.32 13.03
CA MET A 1 20.72 26.04 12.30
C MET A 1 19.29 25.86 11.84
N SER A 2 19.06 25.60 10.56
CA SER A 2 17.71 25.32 10.04
C SER A 2 17.15 24.04 10.69
N GLU A 3 15.88 24.04 11.05
CA GLU A 3 15.20 22.90 11.62
C GLU A 3 15.16 21.73 10.61
N PHE A 4 15.23 20.48 11.11
CA PHE A 4 15.22 19.27 10.29
C PHE A 4 13.83 19.02 9.71
N ILE A 5 13.74 18.83 8.39
CA ILE A 5 12.50 18.49 7.69
C ILE A 5 12.49 16.97 7.42
N PRO A 6 11.65 16.19 8.10
CA PRO A 6 11.52 14.77 7.87
C PRO A 6 10.75 14.48 6.57
N LEU A 7 10.96 13.28 5.99
CA LEU A 7 10.24 12.83 4.81
C LEU A 7 8.73 12.65 5.09
N SER A 8 8.40 11.93 6.14
CA SER A 8 7.03 11.69 6.61
C SER A 8 7.03 11.24 8.05
N VAL A 9 6.27 11.93 8.90
CA VAL A 9 6.14 11.64 10.34
C VAL A 9 4.66 11.62 10.75
N PRO A 10 4.32 10.94 11.86
CA PRO A 10 2.98 11.01 12.43
C PRO A 10 2.53 12.43 12.75
N ASN A 11 1.24 12.69 12.57
CA ASN A 11 0.60 13.96 12.93
C ASN A 11 -0.49 13.69 13.97
N PHE A 12 -0.13 13.76 15.24
CA PHE A 12 -1.05 13.59 16.36
C PHE A 12 -1.50 14.93 16.93
N GLY A 13 -2.71 14.93 17.51
CA GLY A 13 -3.31 16.06 18.20
C GLY A 13 -3.93 15.66 19.56
N ALA A 14 -4.75 16.55 20.11
CA ALA A 14 -5.38 16.31 21.41
C ALA A 14 -6.36 15.12 21.40
N ARG A 15 -7.03 14.87 20.26
CA ARG A 15 -8.04 13.81 20.14
C ARG A 15 -7.43 12.41 20.26
N GLU A 16 -6.28 12.20 19.63
CA GLU A 16 -5.54 10.92 19.74
C GLU A 16 -5.08 10.69 21.20
N ALA A 17 -4.55 11.72 21.86
CA ALA A 17 -4.14 11.62 23.26
C ALA A 17 -5.33 11.34 24.19
N GLU A 18 -6.48 11.95 23.94
CA GLU A 18 -7.73 11.74 24.69
C GLU A 18 -8.20 10.28 24.57
N LEU A 19 -8.39 9.77 23.33
CA LEU A 19 -8.92 8.43 23.12
C LEU A 19 -7.96 7.34 23.60
N ALA A 20 -6.65 7.50 23.37
CA ALA A 20 -5.64 6.59 23.91
C ALA A 20 -5.62 6.62 25.45
N GLY A 21 -5.73 7.80 26.06
CA GLY A 21 -5.85 7.97 27.50
C GLY A 21 -7.08 7.28 28.09
N GLN A 22 -8.24 7.37 27.41
CA GLN A 22 -9.46 6.65 27.80
C GLN A 22 -9.25 5.12 27.77
N ALA A 23 -8.61 4.58 26.73
CA ALA A 23 -8.30 3.15 26.66
C ALA A 23 -7.39 2.70 27.81
N ILE A 24 -6.35 3.49 28.13
CA ILE A 24 -5.44 3.21 29.26
C ILE A 24 -6.17 3.27 30.59
N THR A 25 -6.95 4.32 30.83
CA THR A 25 -7.67 4.52 32.09
C THR A 25 -8.75 3.45 32.34
N SER A 26 -9.36 2.95 31.27
CA SER A 26 -10.34 1.85 31.37
C SER A 26 -9.73 0.50 31.73
N GLY A 27 -8.40 0.35 31.63
CA GLY A 27 -7.70 -0.92 31.78
C GLY A 27 -7.79 -1.83 30.54
N TRP A 28 -8.63 -1.53 29.56
CA TRP A 28 -8.77 -2.30 28.31
C TRP A 28 -7.72 -1.85 27.28
N VAL A 29 -6.49 -2.27 27.46
CA VAL A 29 -5.36 -1.85 26.60
C VAL A 29 -5.03 -2.85 25.49
N SER A 30 -5.38 -4.14 25.68
CA SER A 30 -5.02 -5.25 24.80
C SER A 30 -6.06 -5.45 23.66
N THR A 31 -6.19 -6.68 23.18
CA THR A 31 -6.91 -7.04 21.95
C THR A 31 -8.41 -7.32 22.17
N SER A 32 -8.95 -7.05 23.35
CA SER A 32 -10.34 -7.35 23.77
C SER A 32 -11.14 -6.09 24.13
N GLY A 33 -10.77 -4.93 23.62
CA GLY A 33 -11.48 -3.67 23.91
C GLY A 33 -12.47 -3.29 22.81
N GLY A 34 -13.52 -2.52 23.18
CA GLY A 34 -14.58 -2.08 22.25
C GLY A 34 -14.09 -1.18 21.13
N LYS A 35 -12.96 -0.46 21.31
CA LYS A 35 -12.40 0.44 20.29
C LYS A 35 -11.95 -0.28 19.03
N VAL A 36 -11.59 -1.56 19.13
CA VAL A 36 -11.25 -2.37 17.95
C VAL A 36 -12.47 -2.52 17.03
N THR A 37 -13.63 -2.91 17.61
CA THR A 37 -14.88 -3.03 16.84
C THR A 37 -15.34 -1.68 16.30
N GLU A 38 -15.30 -0.61 17.12
CA GLU A 38 -15.64 0.74 16.67
C GLU A 38 -14.77 1.18 15.47
N PHE A 39 -13.47 0.87 15.47
CA PHE A 39 -12.57 1.22 14.36
C PHE A 39 -12.81 0.35 13.13
N GLU A 40 -13.09 -0.95 13.29
CA GLU A 40 -13.50 -1.84 12.19
C GLU A 40 -14.77 -1.30 11.49
N GLU A 41 -15.79 -0.94 12.27
CA GLU A 41 -17.06 -0.38 11.77
C GLU A 41 -16.86 0.98 11.10
N ALA A 42 -16.10 1.88 11.72
CA ALA A 42 -15.84 3.22 11.19
C ALA A 42 -15.08 3.17 9.86
N LEU A 43 -14.04 2.31 9.74
CA LEU A 43 -13.31 2.15 8.50
C LEU A 43 -14.17 1.48 7.42
N ALA A 44 -14.91 0.42 7.76
CA ALA A 44 -15.83 -0.24 6.82
C ALA A 44 -16.84 0.75 6.24
N ALA A 45 -17.44 1.59 7.09
CA ALA A 45 -18.36 2.65 6.67
C ALA A 45 -17.68 3.68 5.77
N TYR A 46 -16.44 4.11 6.10
CA TYR A 46 -15.70 5.09 5.32
C TYR A 46 -15.39 4.58 3.91
N VAL A 47 -14.94 3.34 3.76
CA VAL A 47 -14.59 2.76 2.45
C VAL A 47 -15.77 2.09 1.74
N GLY A 48 -16.97 2.08 2.34
CA GLY A 48 -18.18 1.51 1.76
C GLY A 48 -18.18 -0.01 1.66
N MET A 49 -17.53 -0.69 2.62
CA MET A 49 -17.47 -2.15 2.70
C MET A 49 -18.38 -2.67 3.84
N PRO A 50 -18.94 -3.89 3.69
CA PRO A 50 -19.82 -4.45 4.73
C PRO A 50 -19.09 -4.77 6.03
N ARG A 51 -17.78 -5.03 5.96
CA ARG A 51 -16.95 -5.42 7.10
C ARG A 51 -15.49 -5.07 6.88
N ALA A 52 -14.80 -4.72 7.95
CA ALA A 52 -13.34 -4.64 8.03
C ALA A 52 -12.84 -5.48 9.21
N VAL A 53 -11.62 -5.99 9.10
CA VAL A 53 -10.96 -6.84 10.10
C VAL A 53 -9.64 -6.22 10.50
N ALA A 54 -9.58 -5.68 11.71
CA ALA A 54 -8.39 -5.04 12.25
C ALA A 54 -7.30 -6.06 12.61
N CYS A 55 -6.06 -5.74 12.24
CA CYS A 55 -4.89 -6.52 12.59
C CYS A 55 -3.71 -5.63 13.01
N ASN A 56 -2.63 -6.26 13.50
CA ASN A 56 -1.52 -5.55 14.13
C ASN A 56 -0.52 -4.90 13.15
N ALA A 57 -0.60 -5.20 11.85
CA ALA A 57 0.25 -4.61 10.81
C ALA A 57 -0.36 -4.79 9.42
N GLY A 58 -0.01 -3.92 8.44
CA GLY A 58 -0.36 -4.13 7.03
C GLY A 58 0.19 -5.43 6.46
N THR A 59 1.41 -5.82 6.86
CA THR A 59 2.01 -7.13 6.52
C THR A 59 1.16 -8.30 6.99
N SER A 60 0.60 -8.22 8.20
CA SER A 60 -0.32 -9.24 8.72
C SER A 60 -1.65 -9.24 7.96
N ALA A 61 -2.13 -8.06 7.52
CA ALA A 61 -3.33 -7.97 6.68
C ALA A 61 -3.13 -8.72 5.36
N LEU A 62 -2.02 -8.47 4.68
CA LEU A 62 -1.66 -9.15 3.42
C LEU A 62 -1.49 -10.67 3.61
N HIS A 63 -0.87 -11.11 4.71
CA HIS A 63 -0.75 -12.53 5.01
C HIS A 63 -2.12 -13.20 5.26
N LEU A 64 -3.00 -12.54 6.03
CA LEU A 64 -4.38 -13.01 6.23
C LEU A 64 -5.16 -13.05 4.91
N ALA A 65 -4.97 -12.06 4.03
CA ALA A 65 -5.59 -12.02 2.71
C ALA A 65 -5.11 -13.18 1.82
N ALA A 66 -3.80 -13.47 1.80
CA ALA A 66 -3.25 -14.60 1.06
C ALA A 66 -3.83 -15.95 1.52
N MET A 67 -3.94 -16.14 2.83
CA MET A 67 -4.51 -17.37 3.40
C MET A 67 -6.01 -17.47 3.13
N ALA A 68 -6.78 -16.40 3.28
CA ALA A 68 -8.20 -16.35 3.01
C ALA A 68 -8.50 -16.62 1.51
N ALA A 69 -7.65 -16.12 0.61
CA ALA A 69 -7.68 -16.42 -0.82
C ALA A 69 -7.23 -17.85 -1.16
N GLY A 70 -6.77 -18.61 -0.17
CA GLY A 70 -6.31 -19.99 -0.32
C GLY A 70 -5.01 -20.11 -1.13
N ILE A 71 -4.14 -19.11 -1.14
CA ILE A 71 -2.80 -19.20 -1.75
C ILE A 71 -1.97 -20.15 -0.90
N THR A 72 -1.32 -21.12 -1.54
CA THR A 72 -0.58 -22.18 -0.86
C THR A 72 0.75 -22.47 -1.54
N ARG A 73 1.54 -23.31 -0.90
CA ARG A 73 2.79 -23.81 -1.45
C ARG A 73 2.59 -24.44 -2.83
N GLY A 74 3.37 -23.99 -3.80
CA GLY A 74 3.33 -24.46 -5.19
C GLY A 74 2.46 -23.64 -6.11
N ASP A 75 1.66 -22.68 -5.58
CA ASP A 75 1.04 -21.66 -6.41
C ASP A 75 2.07 -20.60 -6.82
N GLU A 76 1.79 -19.90 -7.89
CA GLU A 76 2.47 -18.66 -8.28
C GLU A 76 1.52 -17.46 -8.15
N VAL A 77 2.10 -16.29 -7.86
CA VAL A 77 1.39 -15.02 -7.73
C VAL A 77 2.06 -13.97 -8.61
N ILE A 78 1.30 -13.32 -9.48
CA ILE A 78 1.77 -12.15 -10.22
C ILE A 78 1.83 -10.96 -9.26
N VAL A 79 3.01 -10.33 -9.14
CA VAL A 79 3.26 -9.23 -8.20
C VAL A 79 4.05 -8.10 -8.88
N PRO A 80 3.89 -6.83 -8.45
CA PRO A 80 4.73 -5.75 -8.96
C PRO A 80 6.17 -5.89 -8.45
N THR A 81 7.15 -5.56 -9.30
CA THR A 81 8.54 -5.49 -8.86
C THR A 81 8.88 -4.17 -8.17
N LEU A 82 8.20 -3.07 -8.53
CA LEU A 82 8.37 -1.75 -7.91
C LEU A 82 7.38 -1.58 -6.77
N THR A 83 7.75 -2.04 -5.60
CA THR A 83 6.97 -1.90 -4.36
C THR A 83 7.87 -2.08 -3.14
N PHE A 84 7.32 -1.92 -1.93
CA PHE A 84 7.98 -2.29 -0.70
C PHE A 84 7.92 -3.80 -0.48
N ILE A 85 8.99 -4.41 0.04
CA ILE A 85 9.12 -5.88 0.22
C ILE A 85 7.98 -6.50 1.03
N ALA A 86 7.36 -5.73 1.94
CA ALA A 86 6.25 -6.20 2.77
C ALA A 86 4.94 -6.41 1.99
N ALA A 87 4.84 -5.95 0.75
CA ALA A 87 3.76 -6.31 -0.16
C ALA A 87 3.91 -7.77 -0.59
N VAL A 88 5.07 -8.15 -1.10
CA VAL A 88 5.31 -9.45 -1.76
C VAL A 88 5.50 -10.62 -0.79
N ASN A 89 6.31 -10.44 0.29
CA ASN A 89 6.63 -11.53 1.21
C ASN A 89 5.40 -12.27 1.78
N PRO A 90 4.32 -11.58 2.22
CA PRO A 90 3.17 -12.24 2.80
C PRO A 90 2.38 -13.13 1.82
N LEU A 91 2.32 -12.71 0.55
CA LEU A 91 1.60 -13.43 -0.49
C LEU A 91 2.41 -14.58 -1.10
N THR A 92 3.71 -14.60 -0.83
CA THR A 92 4.65 -15.56 -1.44
C THR A 92 5.40 -16.36 -0.39
N ARG A 93 6.47 -15.82 0.15
CA ARG A 93 7.37 -16.55 1.07
C ARG A 93 6.69 -17.08 2.34
N TYR A 94 5.74 -16.31 2.92
CA TYR A 94 5.09 -16.75 4.15
C TYR A 94 4.13 -17.93 3.92
N VAL A 95 3.49 -18.01 2.76
CA VAL A 95 2.57 -19.09 2.39
C VAL A 95 3.25 -20.18 1.53
N GLY A 96 4.49 -19.94 1.09
CA GLY A 96 5.28 -20.88 0.27
C GLY A 96 4.94 -20.85 -1.21
N ALA A 97 4.29 -19.79 -1.69
CA ALA A 97 4.08 -19.53 -3.10
C ALA A 97 5.30 -18.80 -3.73
N GLU A 98 5.37 -18.79 -5.07
CA GLU A 98 6.45 -18.15 -5.81
C GLU A 98 5.94 -16.90 -6.54
N PRO A 99 6.68 -15.76 -6.50
CA PRO A 99 6.30 -14.56 -7.21
C PRO A 99 6.70 -14.62 -8.69
N ILE A 100 5.86 -14.02 -9.54
CA ILE A 100 6.19 -13.60 -10.91
C ILE A 100 6.20 -12.08 -10.90
N PHE A 101 7.36 -11.48 -11.12
CA PHE A 101 7.53 -10.04 -11.04
C PHE A 101 7.18 -9.37 -12.36
N ILE A 102 6.27 -8.40 -12.31
CA ILE A 102 5.92 -7.56 -13.46
C ILE A 102 6.38 -6.12 -13.19
N GLY A 103 6.80 -5.44 -14.26
CA GLY A 103 7.18 -4.03 -14.24
C GLY A 103 5.98 -3.10 -13.96
N CYS A 104 6.24 -1.80 -14.01
CA CYS A 104 5.23 -0.78 -13.74
C CYS A 104 4.92 0.08 -14.96
N ASP A 105 3.75 0.72 -14.95
CA ASP A 105 3.36 1.78 -15.87
C ASP A 105 3.79 3.18 -15.36
N ASP A 106 3.27 4.26 -15.97
CA ASP A 106 3.60 5.63 -15.59
C ASP A 106 2.99 6.06 -14.25
N SER A 107 2.08 5.28 -13.68
CA SER A 107 1.53 5.48 -12.34
C SER A 107 2.39 4.86 -11.23
N LEU A 108 3.51 4.21 -11.57
CA LEU A 108 4.34 3.37 -10.70
C LEU A 108 3.65 2.06 -10.26
N CYS A 109 2.38 1.85 -10.55
CA CYS A 109 1.67 0.61 -10.27
C CYS A 109 1.96 -0.45 -11.33
N ILE A 110 1.58 -1.70 -11.05
CA ILE A 110 1.80 -2.81 -11.98
C ILE A 110 1.24 -2.50 -13.37
N ASP A 111 2.02 -2.76 -14.43
CA ASP A 111 1.67 -2.46 -15.81
C ASP A 111 0.66 -3.48 -16.37
N PRO A 112 -0.59 -3.07 -16.68
CA PRO A 112 -1.60 -3.98 -17.22
C PRO A 112 -1.24 -4.52 -18.61
N ASP A 113 -0.48 -3.79 -19.44
CA ASP A 113 -0.01 -4.30 -20.74
C ASP A 113 0.98 -5.45 -20.56
N ALA A 114 1.90 -5.31 -19.62
CA ALA A 114 2.87 -6.35 -19.30
C ALA A 114 2.19 -7.57 -18.64
N VAL A 115 1.18 -7.38 -17.77
CA VAL A 115 0.39 -8.49 -17.20
C VAL A 115 -0.36 -9.24 -18.29
N GLU A 116 -1.07 -8.54 -19.19
CA GLU A 116 -1.82 -9.15 -20.31
C GLU A 116 -0.88 -9.94 -21.22
N ASP A 117 0.24 -9.33 -21.61
CA ASP A 117 1.22 -9.96 -22.51
C ASP A 117 1.86 -11.21 -21.87
N PHE A 118 2.20 -11.14 -20.58
CA PHE A 118 2.71 -12.28 -19.84
C PHE A 118 1.68 -13.42 -19.80
N CYS A 119 0.45 -13.14 -19.44
CA CYS A 119 -0.63 -14.14 -19.38
C CYS A 119 -0.90 -14.77 -20.76
N ALA A 120 -0.91 -13.97 -21.82
CA ALA A 120 -1.18 -14.45 -23.18
C ALA A 120 -0.03 -15.31 -23.75
N ASN A 121 1.23 -14.91 -23.54
CA ASN A 121 2.36 -15.49 -24.23
C ASN A 121 3.14 -16.50 -23.38
N ARG A 122 3.22 -16.30 -22.06
CA ARG A 122 3.98 -17.16 -21.13
C ARG A 122 3.15 -18.18 -20.39
N CYS A 123 1.81 -18.07 -20.45
CA CYS A 123 0.90 -18.92 -19.70
C CYS A 123 -0.02 -19.74 -20.62
N GLU A 124 -0.67 -20.72 -20.02
CA GLU A 124 -1.69 -21.56 -20.64
C GLU A 124 -2.93 -21.59 -19.75
N LEU A 125 -4.10 -21.33 -20.33
CA LEU A 125 -5.38 -21.43 -19.64
C LEU A 125 -5.93 -22.87 -19.79
N ARG A 126 -6.12 -23.59 -18.68
CA ARG A 126 -6.66 -24.95 -18.61
C ARG A 126 -7.82 -24.97 -17.63
N ASP A 127 -8.99 -25.34 -18.06
CA ASP A 127 -10.20 -25.44 -17.20
C ASP A 127 -10.47 -24.19 -16.35
N GLY A 128 -10.27 -23.00 -16.94
CA GLY A 128 -10.46 -21.72 -16.27
C GLY A 128 -9.37 -21.33 -15.26
N ARG A 129 -8.23 -22.04 -15.24
CA ARG A 129 -7.07 -21.78 -14.39
C ARG A 129 -5.84 -21.46 -15.23
N LEU A 130 -5.06 -20.48 -14.81
CA LEU A 130 -3.85 -20.06 -15.50
C LEU A 130 -2.62 -20.82 -15.00
N TYR A 131 -1.82 -21.36 -15.92
CA TYR A 131 -0.59 -22.08 -15.61
C TYR A 131 0.58 -21.45 -16.32
N ASN A 132 1.68 -21.26 -15.62
CA ASN A 132 2.95 -20.83 -16.19
C ASN A 132 3.56 -21.96 -17.03
N LYS A 133 3.85 -21.68 -18.31
CA LYS A 133 4.44 -22.70 -19.22
C LYS A 133 5.85 -23.12 -18.82
N ALA A 134 6.61 -22.22 -18.15
CA ALA A 134 8.00 -22.49 -17.78
C ALA A 134 8.10 -23.39 -16.54
N THR A 135 7.23 -23.19 -15.55
CA THR A 135 7.27 -23.93 -14.27
C THR A 135 6.21 -25.04 -14.19
N GLY A 136 5.12 -24.92 -14.95
CA GLY A 136 3.94 -25.76 -14.85
C GLY A 136 3.06 -25.45 -13.63
N ALA A 137 3.41 -24.45 -12.82
CA ALA A 137 2.66 -24.06 -11.62
C ALA A 137 1.37 -23.31 -11.96
N HIS A 138 0.39 -23.41 -11.06
CA HIS A 138 -0.86 -22.66 -11.14
C HIS A 138 -0.61 -21.22 -10.68
N ILE A 139 -0.90 -20.25 -11.54
CA ILE A 139 -0.89 -18.83 -11.20
C ILE A 139 -2.23 -18.49 -10.60
N LYS A 140 -2.29 -18.28 -9.29
CA LYS A 140 -3.54 -18.18 -8.54
C LYS A 140 -4.05 -16.77 -8.38
N ALA A 141 -3.16 -15.80 -8.21
CA ALA A 141 -3.55 -14.45 -7.89
C ALA A 141 -2.71 -13.40 -8.61
N LEU A 142 -3.30 -12.23 -8.73
CA LEU A 142 -2.68 -10.97 -9.12
C LEU A 142 -2.70 -10.03 -7.92
N GLU A 143 -1.52 -9.63 -7.45
CA GLU A 143 -1.38 -8.56 -6.48
C GLU A 143 -1.35 -7.20 -7.18
N VAL A 144 -2.16 -6.28 -6.73
CA VAL A 144 -2.19 -4.90 -7.21
C VAL A 144 -1.82 -3.97 -6.06
N VAL A 145 -0.64 -3.35 -6.14
CA VAL A 145 -0.19 -2.35 -5.17
C VAL A 145 -0.51 -0.95 -5.69
N HIS A 146 -1.21 -0.15 -4.88
CA HIS A 146 -1.52 1.24 -5.17
C HIS A 146 -0.39 2.16 -4.70
N VAL A 147 0.72 2.16 -5.46
CA VAL A 147 2.00 2.75 -5.08
C VAL A 147 1.88 4.24 -4.79
N PHE A 148 2.39 4.68 -3.65
CA PHE A 148 2.42 6.07 -3.18
C PHE A 148 1.06 6.76 -3.08
N GLY A 149 -0.02 5.97 -3.05
CA GLY A 149 -1.38 6.50 -3.04
C GLY A 149 -1.96 6.73 -4.43
N ASN A 150 -1.26 6.36 -5.49
CA ASN A 150 -1.82 6.34 -6.83
C ASN A 150 -2.80 5.17 -6.99
N MET A 151 -3.76 5.27 -7.89
CA MET A 151 -4.66 4.17 -8.24
C MET A 151 -4.08 3.40 -9.42
N ALA A 152 -3.91 2.10 -9.30
CA ALA A 152 -3.60 1.23 -10.44
C ALA A 152 -4.74 1.25 -11.47
N ASP A 153 -4.48 0.82 -12.71
CA ASP A 153 -5.51 0.70 -13.75
C ASP A 153 -6.46 -0.48 -13.45
N MET A 154 -7.30 -0.30 -12.42
CA MET A 154 -8.21 -1.33 -11.96
C MET A 154 -9.19 -1.83 -13.03
N PRO A 155 -9.76 -0.97 -13.92
CA PRO A 155 -10.61 -1.46 -15.00
C PRO A 155 -9.92 -2.50 -15.88
N ARG A 156 -8.69 -2.27 -16.28
CA ARG A 156 -7.93 -3.21 -17.12
C ARG A 156 -7.48 -4.44 -16.34
N LEU A 157 -6.91 -4.25 -15.14
CA LEU A 157 -6.44 -5.36 -14.30
C LEU A 157 -7.56 -6.31 -13.90
N MET A 158 -8.75 -5.81 -13.55
CA MET A 158 -9.91 -6.64 -13.27
C MET A 158 -10.43 -7.39 -14.51
N ALA A 159 -10.37 -6.77 -15.71
CA ALA A 159 -10.72 -7.45 -16.95
C ALA A 159 -9.75 -8.61 -17.27
N ILE A 160 -8.44 -8.39 -17.06
CA ILE A 160 -7.40 -9.41 -17.20
C ILE A 160 -7.63 -10.54 -16.20
N ALA A 161 -7.78 -10.21 -14.92
CA ALA A 161 -8.02 -11.19 -13.86
C ALA A 161 -9.24 -12.07 -14.14
N LYS A 162 -10.35 -11.45 -14.56
CA LYS A 162 -11.55 -12.19 -14.97
C LYS A 162 -11.31 -13.12 -16.16
N ARG A 163 -10.54 -12.69 -17.17
CA ARG A 163 -10.23 -13.50 -18.36
C ARG A 163 -9.43 -14.73 -18.01
N TYR A 164 -8.48 -14.59 -17.10
CA TYR A 164 -7.52 -15.65 -16.77
C TYR A 164 -7.83 -16.40 -15.49
N GLY A 165 -8.94 -16.08 -14.81
CA GLY A 165 -9.38 -16.74 -13.57
C GLY A 165 -8.47 -16.44 -12.37
N LEU A 166 -7.89 -15.23 -12.30
CA LEU A 166 -7.02 -14.80 -11.22
C LEU A 166 -7.83 -14.15 -10.08
N ILE A 167 -7.45 -14.44 -8.86
CA ILE A 167 -7.89 -13.71 -7.68
C ILE A 167 -7.14 -12.38 -7.63
N VAL A 168 -7.83 -11.27 -7.31
CA VAL A 168 -7.20 -9.95 -7.17
C VAL A 168 -7.08 -9.56 -5.72
N ILE A 169 -5.83 -9.40 -5.25
CA ILE A 169 -5.51 -8.89 -3.92
C ILE A 169 -5.01 -7.46 -4.07
N GLU A 170 -5.72 -6.50 -3.46
CA GLU A 170 -5.30 -5.10 -3.48
C GLU A 170 -4.45 -4.77 -2.23
N ASP A 171 -3.18 -4.45 -2.45
CA ASP A 171 -2.38 -3.76 -1.44
C ASP A 171 -2.65 -2.26 -1.50
N ALA A 172 -3.59 -1.80 -0.67
CA ALA A 172 -3.92 -0.40 -0.48
C ALA A 172 -3.26 0.18 0.79
N THR A 173 -2.17 -0.43 1.27
CA THR A 173 -1.45 0.01 2.49
C THR A 173 -0.89 1.42 2.39
N GLU A 174 -0.83 1.98 1.18
CA GLU A 174 -0.38 3.34 0.87
C GLU A 174 -1.51 4.25 0.37
N ALA A 175 -2.70 3.69 0.15
CA ALA A 175 -3.75 4.33 -0.63
C ALA A 175 -5.09 4.51 0.10
N LEU A 176 -5.12 4.45 1.44
CA LEU A 176 -6.36 4.74 2.16
C LEU A 176 -6.85 6.14 1.84
N GLY A 177 -8.11 6.25 1.41
CA GLY A 177 -8.74 7.49 0.96
C GLY A 177 -8.59 7.78 -0.55
N THR A 178 -7.71 7.07 -1.26
CA THR A 178 -7.69 7.08 -2.74
C THR A 178 -8.95 6.41 -3.28
N ARG A 179 -9.62 7.05 -4.24
CA ARG A 179 -10.87 6.51 -4.83
C ARG A 179 -11.00 6.86 -6.31
N CYS A 180 -11.66 6.00 -7.07
CA CYS A 180 -12.07 6.31 -8.44
C CYS A 180 -13.13 7.42 -8.45
N THR A 181 -13.01 8.36 -9.37
CA THR A 181 -13.97 9.47 -9.58
C THR A 181 -14.79 9.27 -10.84
N ASP A 182 -14.32 8.43 -11.76
CA ASP A 182 -14.96 8.14 -13.04
C ASP A 182 -14.84 6.66 -13.41
N GLY A 183 -15.49 6.25 -14.52
CA GLY A 183 -15.42 4.90 -15.05
C GLY A 183 -16.26 3.86 -14.29
N PRO A 184 -16.02 2.56 -14.55
CA PRO A 184 -16.85 1.47 -14.02
C PRO A 184 -16.77 1.31 -12.51
N PHE A 185 -15.75 1.88 -11.88
CA PHE A 185 -15.53 1.83 -10.43
C PHE A 185 -15.69 3.20 -9.75
N ALA A 186 -16.38 4.17 -10.38
CA ALA A 186 -16.64 5.47 -9.78
C ALA A 186 -17.20 5.35 -8.35
N GLY A 187 -16.59 6.06 -7.41
CA GLY A 187 -16.95 6.02 -5.99
C GLY A 187 -16.27 4.89 -5.18
N LYS A 188 -15.66 3.88 -5.82
CA LYS A 188 -14.93 2.82 -5.12
C LYS A 188 -13.56 3.31 -4.64
N PHE A 189 -13.19 2.87 -3.45
CA PHE A 189 -11.88 3.14 -2.86
C PHE A 189 -10.85 2.09 -3.28
N ALA A 190 -9.57 2.45 -3.32
CA ALA A 190 -8.47 1.50 -3.40
C ALA A 190 -8.59 0.49 -2.26
N GLY A 191 -8.44 -0.79 -2.56
CA GLY A 191 -8.67 -1.90 -1.62
C GLY A 191 -10.10 -2.44 -1.60
N THR A 192 -11.05 -1.89 -2.43
CA THR A 192 -12.46 -2.33 -2.42
C THR A 192 -12.96 -2.81 -3.78
N ILE A 193 -12.09 -2.92 -4.78
CA ILE A 193 -12.43 -3.26 -6.16
C ILE A 193 -12.12 -4.74 -6.44
N GLY A 194 -10.99 -5.22 -6.01
CA GLY A 194 -10.58 -6.63 -6.11
C GLY A 194 -11.37 -7.54 -5.18
N ASP A 195 -10.92 -8.77 -5.02
CA ASP A 195 -11.58 -9.77 -4.17
C ASP A 195 -11.36 -9.48 -2.68
N ILE A 196 -10.16 -9.03 -2.32
CA ILE A 196 -9.75 -8.71 -0.95
C ILE A 196 -8.73 -7.56 -0.97
N GLY A 197 -8.82 -6.62 -0.03
CA GLY A 197 -7.93 -5.49 0.08
C GLY A 197 -7.36 -5.29 1.48
N CYS A 198 -6.19 -4.67 1.55
CA CYS A 198 -5.43 -4.49 2.77
C CYS A 198 -5.01 -3.03 2.96
N TYR A 199 -5.12 -2.53 4.19
CA TYR A 199 -4.65 -1.21 4.59
C TYR A 199 -3.58 -1.32 5.68
N SER A 200 -2.76 -0.27 5.82
CA SER A 200 -1.73 -0.16 6.86
C SER A 200 -1.85 1.15 7.61
N PHE A 201 -1.59 1.08 8.91
CA PHE A 201 -1.55 2.22 9.82
C PHE A 201 -0.17 2.33 10.49
N ASN A 202 0.90 1.96 9.77
CA ASN A 202 2.27 2.16 10.24
C ASN A 202 2.58 3.65 10.44
N GLY A 203 3.64 3.97 11.19
CA GLY A 203 3.97 5.33 11.61
C GLY A 203 4.07 6.39 10.51
N ASN A 204 4.44 6.00 9.29
CA ASN A 204 4.59 6.91 8.15
C ASN A 204 3.40 6.92 7.18
N LYS A 205 2.31 6.18 7.46
CA LYS A 205 1.12 6.15 6.58
C LYS A 205 0.29 7.41 6.76
N ILE A 206 -0.68 7.62 5.87
CA ILE A 206 -1.50 8.84 5.87
C ILE A 206 -2.26 9.05 7.17
N ILE A 207 -2.69 7.97 7.80
CA ILE A 207 -3.10 7.89 9.21
C ILE A 207 -2.34 6.77 9.89
N THR A 208 -2.14 6.87 11.18
CA THR A 208 -1.33 5.90 11.92
C THR A 208 -1.94 5.49 13.26
N THR A 209 -1.70 4.24 13.63
CA THR A 209 -1.93 3.69 14.97
C THR A 209 -0.63 3.29 15.65
N GLY A 210 0.53 3.83 15.16
CA GLY A 210 1.88 3.40 15.52
C GLY A 210 2.32 2.16 14.74
N ALA A 211 1.51 1.12 14.77
CA ALA A 211 1.51 -0.05 13.90
C ALA A 211 0.05 -0.51 13.78
N GLY A 212 -0.32 -1.19 12.71
CA GLY A 212 -1.69 -1.66 12.49
C GLY A 212 -1.97 -1.93 11.02
N GLY A 213 -3.03 -2.67 10.77
CA GLY A 213 -3.55 -2.95 9.44
C GLY A 213 -5.03 -3.28 9.49
N MET A 214 -5.64 -3.41 8.32
CA MET A 214 -7.05 -3.78 8.17
C MET A 214 -7.22 -4.59 6.90
N VAL A 215 -8.04 -5.63 6.96
CA VAL A 215 -8.50 -6.40 5.81
C VAL A 215 -9.94 -6.05 5.50
N VAL A 216 -10.27 -5.88 4.23
CA VAL A 216 -11.64 -5.77 3.72
C VAL A 216 -11.81 -6.76 2.56
N SER A 217 -13.02 -7.31 2.36
CA SER A 217 -13.25 -8.24 1.26
C SER A 217 -14.66 -8.10 0.69
N ASN A 218 -14.77 -8.31 -0.62
CA ASN A 218 -16.03 -8.47 -1.32
C ASN A 218 -16.65 -9.88 -1.10
N HIS A 219 -15.88 -10.81 -0.50
CA HIS A 219 -16.31 -12.14 -0.09
C HIS A 219 -16.46 -12.19 1.43
N ALA A 220 -17.67 -12.36 1.92
CA ALA A 220 -17.97 -12.35 3.36
C ALA A 220 -17.22 -13.46 4.12
N ASP A 221 -17.17 -14.64 3.54
CA ASP A 221 -16.45 -15.81 4.09
C ASP A 221 -14.94 -15.57 4.20
N TRP A 222 -14.33 -14.83 3.28
CA TRP A 222 -12.91 -14.49 3.37
C TRP A 222 -12.63 -13.50 4.49
N ALA A 223 -13.48 -12.50 4.69
CA ALA A 223 -13.36 -11.58 5.81
C ALA A 223 -13.53 -12.31 7.16
N GLU A 224 -14.47 -13.26 7.23
CA GLU A 224 -14.66 -14.09 8.41
C GLU A 224 -13.48 -15.01 8.68
N HIS A 225 -12.94 -15.65 7.64
CA HIS A 225 -11.75 -16.50 7.75
C HIS A 225 -10.53 -15.68 8.18
N ALA A 226 -10.30 -14.49 7.60
CA ALA A 226 -9.23 -13.59 8.04
C ALA A 226 -9.38 -13.20 9.52
N LYS A 227 -10.61 -12.93 9.99
CA LYS A 227 -10.88 -12.66 11.42
C LYS A 227 -10.57 -13.87 12.28
N HIS A 228 -11.02 -15.04 11.89
CA HIS A 228 -10.78 -16.31 12.58
C HIS A 228 -9.28 -16.59 12.72
N LEU A 229 -8.52 -16.55 11.62
CA LEU A 229 -7.07 -16.73 11.61
C LEU A 229 -6.35 -15.70 12.50
N SER A 230 -6.77 -14.43 12.47
CA SER A 230 -6.16 -13.35 13.26
C SER A 230 -6.31 -13.55 14.77
N THR A 231 -7.27 -14.37 15.19
CA THR A 231 -7.59 -14.70 16.59
C THR A 231 -7.15 -16.11 16.99
N GLN A 232 -6.12 -16.61 16.33
CA GLN A 232 -5.53 -17.94 16.56
C GLN A 232 -6.44 -19.12 16.16
N ALA A 233 -7.40 -18.90 15.24
CA ALA A 233 -8.37 -19.90 14.78
C ALA A 233 -9.09 -20.62 15.95
N LYS A 234 -9.54 -19.82 16.93
CA LYS A 234 -10.17 -20.35 18.13
C LYS A 234 -11.66 -20.59 17.89
N THR A 235 -12.12 -21.83 18.12
CA THR A 235 -13.51 -22.27 17.97
C THR A 235 -14.27 -22.29 19.31
N ASP A 236 -13.58 -22.47 20.44
CA ASP A 236 -14.16 -22.47 21.77
C ASP A 236 -13.34 -21.58 22.72
N LEU A 237 -13.99 -20.57 23.29
CA LEU A 237 -13.34 -19.60 24.17
C LEU A 237 -13.09 -20.16 25.59
N LEU A 238 -13.87 -21.16 26.04
CA LEU A 238 -13.76 -21.74 27.37
C LEU A 238 -12.74 -22.88 27.40
N GLN A 239 -12.75 -23.73 26.36
CA GLN A 239 -11.89 -24.88 26.28
C GLN A 239 -10.61 -24.63 25.48
N PHE A 240 -10.45 -23.44 24.88
CA PHE A 240 -9.31 -23.06 24.06
C PHE A 240 -9.06 -24.05 22.90
N LEU A 241 -10.15 -24.47 22.23
CA LEU A 241 -10.05 -25.34 21.06
C LEU A 241 -9.75 -24.49 19.81
N HIS A 242 -8.96 -25.07 18.92
CA HIS A 242 -8.51 -24.45 17.67
C HIS A 242 -8.69 -25.47 16.55
N ASP A 243 -9.18 -25.08 15.40
CA ASP A 243 -9.48 -25.95 14.27
C ASP A 243 -8.46 -25.88 13.14
N GLU A 244 -7.65 -24.82 13.12
CA GLU A 244 -6.57 -24.64 12.15
C GLU A 244 -5.40 -23.84 12.76
N VAL A 245 -4.33 -23.65 11.97
CA VAL A 245 -3.18 -22.83 12.39
C VAL A 245 -3.53 -21.36 12.26
N GLY A 246 -3.82 -20.71 13.39
CA GLY A 246 -4.10 -19.28 13.45
C GLY A 246 -2.98 -18.48 14.07
N TYR A 247 -3.12 -17.15 14.06
CA TYR A 247 -2.09 -16.18 14.40
C TYR A 247 -2.58 -15.19 15.46
N ASN A 248 -1.67 -14.67 16.25
CA ASN A 248 -1.98 -13.53 17.12
C ASN A 248 -1.72 -12.22 16.37
N TYR A 249 -2.60 -11.92 15.40
CA TYR A 249 -2.49 -10.73 14.55
C TYR A 249 -3.48 -9.63 14.89
N ARG A 250 -4.13 -9.70 16.04
CA ARG A 250 -5.13 -8.71 16.47
C ARG A 250 -4.51 -7.35 16.75
N MET A 251 -5.24 -6.30 16.39
CA MET A 251 -4.97 -4.93 16.82
C MET A 251 -5.28 -4.77 18.31
N THR A 252 -4.54 -3.94 19.01
CA THR A 252 -4.83 -3.58 20.42
C THR A 252 -5.84 -2.45 20.50
N ASN A 253 -6.54 -2.36 21.63
CA ASN A 253 -7.53 -1.33 21.90
C ASN A 253 -6.93 0.09 21.89
N VAL A 254 -5.68 0.23 22.37
CA VAL A 254 -4.94 1.51 22.32
C VAL A 254 -4.66 1.91 20.88
N GLN A 255 -4.21 0.97 20.02
CA GLN A 255 -4.01 1.24 18.60
C GLN A 255 -5.32 1.65 17.90
N ALA A 256 -6.41 0.92 18.15
CA ALA A 256 -7.71 1.23 17.58
C ALA A 256 -8.22 2.61 18.02
N SER A 257 -7.96 3.01 19.25
CA SER A 257 -8.29 4.35 19.77
C SER A 257 -7.57 5.46 18.99
N LEU A 258 -6.29 5.27 18.69
CA LEU A 258 -5.54 6.18 17.81
C LEU A 258 -6.16 6.20 16.41
N GLY A 259 -6.48 5.02 15.85
CA GLY A 259 -7.07 4.88 14.52
C GLY A 259 -8.39 5.61 14.35
N LEU A 260 -9.26 5.57 15.34
CA LEU A 260 -10.52 6.31 15.35
C LEU A 260 -10.29 7.83 15.25
N ALA A 261 -9.42 8.38 16.09
CA ALA A 261 -9.10 9.81 16.07
C ALA A 261 -8.43 10.24 14.76
N GLN A 262 -7.55 9.41 14.23
CA GLN A 262 -6.86 9.67 12.96
C GLN A 262 -7.84 9.60 11.77
N LEU A 263 -8.79 8.68 11.78
CA LEU A 263 -9.78 8.54 10.71
C LEU A 263 -10.70 9.79 10.64
N GLU A 264 -11.05 10.40 11.78
CA GLU A 264 -11.80 11.66 11.85
C GLU A 264 -11.08 12.80 11.08
N ARG A 265 -9.74 12.75 10.94
CA ARG A 265 -8.89 13.78 10.33
C ARG A 265 -8.45 13.47 8.90
N LEU A 266 -8.72 12.25 8.40
CA LEU A 266 -8.15 11.74 7.14
C LEU A 266 -8.43 12.66 5.94
N GLU A 267 -9.65 13.15 5.77
CA GLU A 267 -10.00 14.04 4.65
C GLU A 267 -9.23 15.36 4.71
N GLY A 268 -9.01 15.90 5.90
CA GLY A 268 -8.18 17.09 6.11
C GLY A 268 -6.72 16.83 5.75
N PHE A 269 -6.18 15.65 6.09
CA PHE A 269 -4.83 15.26 5.71
C PHE A 269 -4.67 15.12 4.19
N ILE A 270 -5.63 14.50 3.50
CA ILE A 270 -5.62 14.38 2.04
C ILE A 270 -5.65 15.75 1.38
N ALA A 271 -6.50 16.66 1.85
CA ALA A 271 -6.60 18.00 1.32
C ALA A 271 -5.28 18.80 1.50
N HIS A 272 -4.66 18.70 2.67
CA HIS A 272 -3.37 19.34 2.93
C HIS A 272 -2.25 18.76 2.04
N LYS A 273 -2.17 17.43 1.90
CA LYS A 273 -1.18 16.78 1.03
C LYS A 273 -1.37 17.16 -0.45
N LYS A 274 -2.62 17.27 -0.91
CA LYS A 274 -2.91 17.78 -2.27
C LYS A 274 -2.37 19.20 -2.46
N ALA A 275 -2.58 20.08 -1.49
CA ALA A 275 -2.07 21.46 -1.57
C ALA A 275 -0.52 21.52 -1.57
N LEU A 276 0.15 20.66 -0.79
CA LEU A 276 1.62 20.53 -0.84
C LEU A 276 2.09 20.00 -2.20
N TYR A 277 1.42 18.94 -2.71
CA TYR A 277 1.72 18.38 -4.02
C TYR A 277 1.61 19.44 -5.13
N ASP A 278 0.51 20.19 -5.17
CA ASP A 278 0.30 21.25 -6.17
C ASP A 278 1.38 22.32 -6.09
N ARG A 279 1.88 22.63 -4.89
CA ARG A 279 2.96 23.57 -4.69
C ARG A 279 4.28 23.06 -5.25
N TYR A 280 4.62 21.79 -5.04
CA TYR A 280 5.79 21.15 -5.67
C TYR A 280 5.67 21.11 -7.20
N VAL A 281 4.51 20.71 -7.74
CA VAL A 281 4.27 20.68 -9.18
C VAL A 281 4.45 22.08 -9.77
N SER A 282 3.79 23.08 -9.20
CA SER A 282 3.86 24.45 -9.70
C SER A 282 5.29 25.04 -9.72
N ALA A 283 6.14 24.62 -8.79
CA ALA A 283 7.47 25.21 -8.63
C ALA A 283 8.59 24.40 -9.33
N LEU A 284 8.43 23.09 -9.45
CA LEU A 284 9.52 22.19 -9.88
C LEU A 284 9.26 21.51 -11.23
N ASP A 285 7.99 21.28 -11.61
CA ASP A 285 7.70 20.49 -12.80
C ASP A 285 8.10 21.24 -14.08
N GLY A 286 8.89 20.58 -14.94
CA GLY A 286 9.44 21.15 -16.16
C GLY A 286 10.65 22.09 -15.97
N VAL A 287 11.05 22.40 -14.73
CA VAL A 287 12.17 23.30 -14.44
C VAL A 287 13.49 22.51 -14.53
N LYS A 288 14.42 22.94 -15.39
CA LYS A 288 15.74 22.29 -15.55
C LYS A 288 15.68 20.76 -15.78
N GLY A 289 14.63 20.25 -16.42
CA GLY A 289 14.43 18.82 -16.66
C GLY A 289 13.93 18.03 -15.44
N LEU A 290 13.56 18.71 -14.34
CA LEU A 290 12.89 18.08 -13.19
C LEU A 290 11.43 17.79 -13.54
N ARG A 291 10.88 16.71 -13.01
CA ARG A 291 9.45 16.39 -13.10
C ARG A 291 8.92 15.91 -11.74
N ILE A 292 7.75 16.35 -11.38
CA ILE A 292 6.98 15.73 -10.29
C ILE A 292 6.05 14.69 -10.93
N LEU A 293 6.21 13.41 -10.58
CA LEU A 293 5.38 12.37 -11.19
C LEU A 293 3.91 12.58 -10.85
N PRO A 294 3.02 12.48 -11.86
CA PRO A 294 1.61 12.74 -11.66
C PRO A 294 0.91 11.56 -10.97
N PHE A 295 -0.17 11.88 -10.26
CA PHE A 295 -1.21 10.93 -9.92
C PHE A 295 -2.23 10.83 -11.07
N ARG A 296 -3.03 9.76 -11.13
CA ARG A 296 -4.10 9.58 -12.14
C ARG A 296 -5.26 10.55 -11.88
N GLU A 297 -4.98 11.85 -11.96
CA GLU A 297 -5.99 12.90 -11.80
C GLU A 297 -6.98 12.87 -12.98
N GLY A 298 -8.27 13.15 -12.70
CA GLY A 298 -9.35 13.06 -13.67
C GLY A 298 -10.11 11.72 -13.61
N GLU A 299 -9.42 10.61 -13.37
CA GLU A 299 -10.03 9.29 -13.19
C GLU A 299 -10.13 8.90 -11.71
N CYS A 300 -9.22 9.43 -10.88
CA CYS A 300 -9.12 9.08 -9.46
C CYS A 300 -8.77 10.31 -8.61
N ARG A 301 -9.21 10.30 -7.36
CA ARG A 301 -8.71 11.19 -6.31
C ARG A 301 -7.68 10.43 -5.48
N SER A 302 -6.42 10.80 -5.58
CA SER A 302 -5.33 10.24 -4.77
C SER A 302 -5.37 10.77 -3.33
N ASN A 303 -4.82 9.99 -2.39
CA ASN A 303 -4.47 10.47 -1.05
C ASN A 303 -3.10 11.18 -1.00
N HIS A 304 -2.35 11.17 -2.11
CA HIS A 304 -1.04 11.81 -2.25
C HIS A 304 -0.04 11.37 -1.16
N TRP A 305 0.11 10.06 -0.90
CA TRP A 305 0.91 9.59 0.22
C TRP A 305 2.39 9.99 0.11
N PHE A 306 3.07 9.78 -1.05
CA PHE A 306 4.43 10.23 -1.29
C PHE A 306 4.53 10.99 -2.61
N PHE A 307 5.42 12.00 -2.67
CA PHE A 307 5.69 12.81 -3.85
C PHE A 307 7.01 12.40 -4.46
N SER A 308 7.00 12.06 -5.75
CA SER A 308 8.15 11.56 -6.48
C SER A 308 8.72 12.62 -7.42
N LEU A 309 9.92 13.12 -7.09
CA LEU A 309 10.73 13.93 -7.98
C LEU A 309 11.51 13.00 -8.91
N TYR A 310 11.34 13.18 -10.22
CA TYR A 310 11.99 12.39 -11.27
C TYR A 310 13.08 13.22 -11.95
N LEU A 311 14.30 12.68 -12.04
CA LEU A 311 15.53 13.40 -12.34
C LEU A 311 16.10 13.09 -13.73
N LYS A 312 15.51 12.21 -14.53
CA LYS A 312 16.12 11.65 -15.76
C LYS A 312 16.68 12.73 -16.71
N ASP A 313 15.91 13.77 -16.95
CA ASP A 313 16.23 14.81 -17.92
C ASP A 313 16.98 16.00 -17.31
N SER A 314 17.22 16.00 -15.99
CA SER A 314 17.89 17.08 -15.27
C SER A 314 19.41 17.02 -15.33
N GLY A 315 19.98 15.88 -15.67
CA GLY A 315 21.42 15.64 -15.59
C GLY A 315 21.95 15.45 -14.17
N LEU A 316 21.07 15.48 -13.15
CA LEU A 316 21.44 15.29 -11.76
C LEU A 316 21.52 13.79 -11.42
N ASP A 317 22.54 13.43 -10.63
CA ASP A 317 22.64 12.10 -10.03
C ASP A 317 21.78 12.01 -8.78
N ARG A 318 20.95 10.97 -8.69
CA ARG A 318 19.97 10.76 -7.61
C ARG A 318 20.61 10.75 -6.22
N ASP A 319 21.69 9.99 -6.06
CA ASP A 319 22.31 9.81 -4.75
C ASP A 319 23.01 11.10 -4.31
N THR A 320 23.62 11.83 -5.24
CA THR A 320 24.16 13.19 -5.01
C THR A 320 23.06 14.18 -4.59
N VAL A 321 21.88 14.13 -5.19
CA VAL A 321 20.72 14.96 -4.80
C VAL A 321 20.31 14.66 -3.36
N ILE A 322 20.20 13.38 -2.99
CA ILE A 322 19.84 12.96 -1.62
C ILE A 322 20.88 13.47 -0.62
N GLU A 323 22.17 13.31 -0.90
CA GLU A 323 23.26 13.78 -0.03
C GLU A 323 23.24 15.30 0.17
N LYS A 324 23.07 16.07 -0.91
CA LYS A 324 23.01 17.54 -0.83
C LYS A 324 21.79 18.06 -0.06
N LEU A 325 20.63 17.42 -0.21
CA LEU A 325 19.42 17.77 0.55
C LEU A 325 19.58 17.39 2.02
N GLN A 326 20.15 16.21 2.30
CA GLN A 326 20.45 15.80 3.67
C GLN A 326 21.43 16.76 4.38
N ALA A 327 22.42 17.28 3.67
CA ALA A 327 23.37 18.29 4.20
C ALA A 327 22.66 19.62 4.58
N GLN A 328 21.49 19.89 3.98
CA GLN A 328 20.61 21.02 4.31
C GLN A 328 19.51 20.67 5.34
N HIS A 329 19.63 19.54 6.04
CA HIS A 329 18.64 19.02 6.99
C HIS A 329 17.28 18.69 6.37
N ILE A 330 17.23 18.31 5.08
CA ILE A 330 16.03 17.88 4.37
C ILE A 330 16.13 16.38 4.10
N GLN A 331 15.25 15.59 4.73
CA GLN A 331 15.23 14.15 4.55
C GLN A 331 14.51 13.75 3.28
N THR A 332 15.20 13.07 2.40
CA THR A 332 14.65 12.45 1.19
C THR A 332 15.03 10.98 1.13
N ARG A 333 14.38 10.20 0.28
CA ARG A 333 14.70 8.79 0.05
C ARG A 333 14.60 8.46 -1.45
N PRO A 334 15.42 7.53 -1.97
CA PRO A 334 15.15 6.96 -3.28
C PRO A 334 13.85 6.15 -3.24
N VAL A 335 13.24 5.90 -4.40
CA VAL A 335 12.27 4.82 -4.52
C VAL A 335 12.96 3.49 -4.17
N TRP A 336 12.19 2.49 -3.76
CA TRP A 336 12.73 1.19 -3.32
C TRP A 336 13.59 0.50 -4.39
N ALA A 337 14.54 -0.31 -3.94
CA ALA A 337 15.17 -1.30 -4.80
C ALA A 337 14.12 -2.29 -5.29
N LEU A 338 14.20 -2.71 -6.55
CA LEU A 338 13.22 -3.61 -7.14
C LEU A 338 13.26 -4.97 -6.43
N ILE A 339 12.07 -5.56 -6.21
CA ILE A 339 11.99 -6.77 -5.38
C ILE A 339 12.72 -7.96 -6.01
N HIS A 340 12.65 -8.13 -7.35
CA HIS A 340 13.36 -9.21 -8.04
C HIS A 340 14.88 -9.16 -7.90
N GLU A 341 15.45 -8.01 -7.49
CA GLU A 341 16.89 -7.85 -7.22
C GLU A 341 17.27 -8.17 -5.77
N GLN A 342 16.28 -8.40 -4.87
CA GLN A 342 16.52 -8.72 -3.47
C GLN A 342 17.06 -10.14 -3.29
N ALA A 343 17.82 -10.37 -2.22
CA ALA A 343 18.56 -11.60 -1.99
C ALA A 343 17.72 -12.90 -2.04
N ASP A 344 16.44 -12.81 -1.67
CA ASP A 344 15.54 -13.98 -1.63
C ASP A 344 14.86 -14.30 -2.97
N TYR A 345 15.01 -13.41 -3.99
CA TYR A 345 14.25 -13.49 -5.24
C TYR A 345 15.07 -13.58 -6.55
N PRO A 346 16.39 -13.86 -6.56
CA PRO A 346 17.23 -13.70 -7.76
C PRO A 346 16.95 -14.71 -8.89
N ARG A 347 16.11 -15.72 -8.62
CA ARG A 347 15.77 -16.78 -9.59
C ARG A 347 14.32 -16.75 -10.05
N ASN A 348 13.52 -15.82 -9.50
CA ASN A 348 12.12 -15.70 -9.86
C ASN A 348 11.98 -15.00 -11.22
N GLU A 349 10.95 -15.40 -11.98
CA GLU A 349 10.67 -14.81 -13.27
C GLU A 349 10.32 -13.34 -13.12
N ALA A 350 10.86 -12.50 -14.01
CA ALA A 350 10.63 -11.06 -14.03
C ALA A 350 10.40 -10.61 -15.49
N TYR A 351 9.40 -9.74 -15.71
CA TYR A 351 8.90 -9.41 -17.03
C TYR A 351 8.50 -7.92 -17.15
N GLY A 352 8.81 -7.28 -18.30
CA GLY A 352 8.41 -5.91 -18.60
C GLY A 352 9.05 -4.86 -17.69
N LEU A 353 10.35 -4.97 -17.37
CA LEU A 353 10.99 -4.23 -16.28
C LEU A 353 11.49 -2.83 -16.64
N ASP A 354 11.50 -2.44 -17.91
CA ASP A 354 12.23 -1.25 -18.41
C ASP A 354 11.88 0.03 -17.64
N LYS A 355 10.59 0.32 -17.44
CA LYS A 355 10.15 1.50 -16.67
C LYS A 355 10.51 1.40 -15.19
N ALA A 356 10.37 0.23 -14.60
CA ALA A 356 10.70 0.04 -13.19
C ALA A 356 12.20 0.27 -12.92
N LEU A 357 13.07 -0.21 -13.81
CA LEU A 357 14.51 0.03 -13.75
C LEU A 357 14.84 1.52 -13.92
N ASP A 358 14.15 2.20 -14.82
CA ASP A 358 14.31 3.64 -15.06
C ASP A 358 13.87 4.45 -13.82
N TYR A 359 12.69 4.19 -13.31
CA TYR A 359 12.18 4.87 -12.11
C TYR A 359 13.06 4.61 -10.87
N ARG A 360 13.52 3.38 -10.66
CA ARG A 360 14.45 3.06 -9.59
C ARG A 360 15.72 3.92 -9.64
N LYS A 361 16.21 4.22 -10.84
CA LYS A 361 17.43 4.99 -11.04
C LYS A 361 17.24 6.48 -10.75
N TYR A 362 16.07 7.06 -11.04
CA TYR A 362 15.91 8.51 -11.12
C TYR A 362 14.90 9.12 -10.13
N ILE A 363 14.17 8.32 -9.33
CA ILE A 363 13.19 8.87 -8.38
C ILE A 363 13.81 9.19 -7.03
N VAL A 364 13.49 10.40 -6.53
CA VAL A 364 13.71 10.85 -5.15
C VAL A 364 12.35 11.24 -4.56
N ASN A 365 11.98 10.67 -3.41
CA ASN A 365 10.80 11.06 -2.66
C ASN A 365 11.08 12.29 -1.80
N LEU A 366 10.22 13.31 -1.92
CA LEU A 366 10.33 14.59 -1.23
C LEU A 366 9.52 14.60 0.08
N PRO A 367 9.86 15.48 1.06
CA PRO A 367 9.08 15.68 2.28
C PRO A 367 7.60 15.94 2.00
N CYS A 368 6.74 15.21 2.71
CA CYS A 368 5.32 15.20 2.44
C CYS A 368 4.45 14.88 3.66
N SER A 369 4.94 15.14 4.88
CA SER A 369 4.17 14.91 6.10
C SER A 369 2.85 15.70 6.09
N THR A 370 1.81 15.15 6.73
CA THR A 370 0.50 15.83 6.87
C THR A 370 0.57 17.07 7.77
N ASN A 371 1.67 17.31 8.44
CA ASN A 371 1.98 18.50 9.24
C ASN A 371 3.13 19.34 8.68
N LEU A 372 3.59 19.06 7.46
CA LEU A 372 4.60 19.89 6.79
C LEU A 372 4.01 21.28 6.53
N SER A 373 4.68 22.34 7.01
CA SER A 373 4.25 23.70 6.76
C SER A 373 4.49 24.09 5.29
N PHE A 374 3.76 25.08 4.78
CA PHE A 374 4.04 25.62 3.44
C PHE A 374 5.40 26.33 3.37
N GLU A 375 5.86 26.93 4.48
CA GLU A 375 7.18 27.53 4.58
C GLU A 375 8.31 26.48 4.47
N ASP A 376 8.17 25.34 5.16
CA ASP A 376 9.12 24.22 5.01
C ASP A 376 9.05 23.60 3.61
N CYS A 377 7.88 23.52 3.01
CA CYS A 377 7.72 23.08 1.62
C CYS A 377 8.49 24.01 0.67
N ASP A 378 8.39 25.33 0.84
CA ASP A 378 9.15 26.32 0.04
C ASP A 378 10.66 26.17 0.25
N ARG A 379 11.09 25.93 1.46
CA ARG A 379 12.51 25.67 1.76
C ARG A 379 13.03 24.42 1.03
N VAL A 380 12.21 23.35 0.93
CA VAL A 380 12.56 22.17 0.13
C VAL A 380 12.63 22.51 -1.35
N ILE A 381 11.68 23.29 -1.88
CA ILE A 381 11.67 23.74 -3.27
C ILE A 381 12.93 24.55 -3.59
N GLU A 382 13.26 25.54 -2.77
CA GLU A 382 14.47 26.36 -2.94
C GLU A 382 15.74 25.50 -2.94
N ALA A 383 15.83 24.55 -2.02
CA ALA A 383 16.96 23.63 -1.94
C ALA A 383 17.11 22.75 -3.20
N VAL A 384 15.98 22.26 -3.76
CA VAL A 384 15.98 21.47 -5.00
C VAL A 384 16.36 22.34 -6.21
N LEU A 385 15.87 23.57 -6.31
CA LEU A 385 16.20 24.51 -7.39
C LEU A 385 17.65 24.97 -7.38
N GLY A 386 18.28 24.93 -6.20
CA GLY A 386 19.70 25.27 -5.97
C GLY A 386 20.69 24.16 -6.28
N LEU A 387 20.22 22.95 -6.68
CA LEU A 387 21.09 21.81 -7.01
C LEU A 387 21.78 21.98 -8.35
#